data_e5320dc778594db9ab476241b5b6cacf
#
_entry.id   e5320dc778594db9ab476241b5b6cacf
#
_cell.length_a   1.000
_cell.length_b   1.000
_cell.length_c   1.000
_cell.angle_alpha   90.00
_cell.angle_beta   90.00
_cell.angle_gamma   90.00
#
_symmetry.space_group_name_H-M   'P 1'
#
loop_
_entity.id
_entity.type
_entity.pdbx_description
1 polymer ?
#
loop_
_entity_poly.entity_id
_entity_poly.type
_entity_poly.pdbx_seq_one_letter_code
_entity_poly.pdbx_strand_id
1 'polypeptide(L)'
;MKRRDFIKTAGTAVAGAVILPNYSYPKLNPKRVVIIGAGISGLAAAYKLKQKGIDVTLIEARNRVGGRILTYKFDDADLTCELGAEWVGASHERLINLCEEFGLQLQNHQFETHLIMNSEHKKAGDWDFTPEWNQKYESLLQHFNSLEDGSKEKNEFDKLDWWRYMVNNGISDTDLELKELLDSTDFGETIRQVSAYAGIAEYAESSSKNEMDYHIKGGNSQIIFKLAEAVGNENIILKTKVQKVEQKNGSVVVYCDNGRKYEAENVICTTPTYSLLKIDWKPGLPKDYLDALNELQYSRIIKTSVLFSERFWKDESLDMITDTLPHYFFHSTKNQEGKKGILTSYAIGERAYVLSKMNQQKKIEEICKALKPAFGDVEKFAERAINYYWGSDAFTQGAYAIYNKHQWLDVRETLNKNHGRVYFAGEHLADWQGFMEGAINSGEDAAEKILSS
;
A
#
# COMPACT_ATOMS: atom_id res chain seq x y z
N MET A 1 -14.39 2.45 -20.60
CA MET A 1 -15.07 1.13 -20.65
C MET A 1 -15.32 0.72 -19.21
N LYS A 2 -16.55 0.70 -18.76
CA LYS A 2 -16.88 0.38 -17.35
C LYS A 2 -16.36 -1.01 -17.00
N ARG A 3 -15.73 -1.18 -15.84
CA ARG A 3 -15.16 -2.44 -15.29
C ARG A 3 -16.07 -3.68 -15.37
N ARG A 4 -17.33 -3.56 -15.77
CA ARG A 4 -18.36 -4.62 -15.78
C ARG A 4 -18.47 -5.47 -17.05
N ASP A 5 -17.82 -5.15 -18.16
CA ASP A 5 -18.13 -5.76 -19.46
C ASP A 5 -17.14 -6.83 -19.97
N PHE A 6 -16.15 -7.22 -19.18
CA PHE A 6 -15.12 -8.19 -19.62
C PHE A 6 -15.45 -9.69 -19.34
N ILE A 7 -16.56 -10.01 -18.68
CA ILE A 7 -16.89 -11.40 -18.29
C ILE A 7 -18.14 -11.93 -18.99
N LYS A 8 -18.34 -11.71 -20.28
CA LYS A 8 -19.40 -12.42 -21.02
C LYS A 8 -19.03 -12.66 -22.46
N THR A 9 -18.07 -13.53 -22.74
CA THR A 9 -18.05 -14.26 -24.03
C THR A 9 -17.12 -15.49 -23.94
N ALA A 10 -17.60 -16.59 -23.42
CA ALA A 10 -17.09 -17.91 -23.73
C ALA A 10 -18.26 -18.89 -23.76
N GLY A 11 -18.85 -19.03 -24.91
CA GLY A 11 -19.92 -19.97 -25.21
C GLY A 11 -19.38 -21.19 -25.95
N THR A 12 -19.71 -22.34 -25.42
CA THR A 12 -19.98 -23.67 -26.03
C THR A 12 -19.17 -24.05 -27.30
N ALA A 13 -18.35 -25.08 -27.16
CA ALA A 13 -17.97 -25.98 -28.26
C ALA A 13 -18.15 -27.44 -27.84
N VAL A 14 -18.80 -28.17 -28.74
CA VAL A 14 -19.28 -29.53 -28.66
C VAL A 14 -18.14 -30.55 -28.67
N ALA A 15 -18.24 -31.59 -27.83
CA ALA A 15 -17.34 -32.73 -27.77
C ALA A 15 -17.47 -33.64 -28.99
N GLY A 16 -16.37 -33.82 -29.75
CA GLY A 16 -16.17 -34.92 -30.68
C GLY A 16 -14.93 -35.70 -30.27
N ALA A 17 -15.10 -36.93 -29.79
CA ALA A 17 -13.99 -37.79 -29.41
C ALA A 17 -13.27 -38.30 -30.68
N VAL A 18 -12.04 -37.88 -30.91
CA VAL A 18 -11.09 -38.48 -31.86
C VAL A 18 -9.98 -39.15 -31.05
N ILE A 19 -9.88 -40.45 -31.14
CA ILE A 19 -8.77 -41.24 -30.56
C ILE A 19 -7.53 -40.96 -31.46
N LEU A 20 -6.56 -40.21 -30.95
CA LEU A 20 -5.25 -40.03 -31.57
C LEU A 20 -4.21 -40.86 -30.83
N PRO A 21 -3.20 -41.41 -31.53
CA PRO A 21 -2.19 -42.24 -30.90
C PRO A 21 -1.29 -41.45 -29.96
N ASN A 22 -0.82 -42.13 -28.89
CA ASN A 22 0.08 -41.62 -27.88
C ASN A 22 1.39 -41.10 -28.51
N TYR A 23 1.41 -39.84 -28.92
CA TYR A 23 2.65 -39.11 -29.04
C TYR A 23 3.04 -38.62 -27.66
N SER A 24 4.11 -39.19 -27.06
CA SER A 24 4.78 -38.61 -25.93
C SER A 24 5.39 -37.29 -26.38
N TYR A 25 4.67 -36.19 -26.17
CA TYR A 25 5.26 -34.87 -26.29
C TYR A 25 6.45 -34.79 -25.31
N PRO A 26 7.62 -34.28 -25.74
CA PRO A 26 8.68 -33.98 -24.81
C PRO A 26 8.05 -33.11 -23.69
N LYS A 27 8.26 -33.50 -22.44
CA LYS A 27 7.90 -32.61 -21.29
C LYS A 27 8.63 -31.30 -21.55
N LEU A 28 7.90 -30.31 -22.06
CA LEU A 28 8.38 -28.92 -22.03
C LEU A 28 8.76 -28.66 -20.58
N ASN A 29 10.02 -28.31 -20.33
CA ASN A 29 10.43 -27.86 -19.02
C ASN A 29 9.44 -26.76 -18.62
N PRO A 30 8.83 -26.83 -17.42
CA PRO A 30 7.88 -25.82 -17.02
C PRO A 30 8.58 -24.45 -17.12
N LYS A 31 7.89 -23.49 -17.77
CA LYS A 31 8.40 -22.10 -17.81
C LYS A 31 8.78 -21.70 -16.38
N ARG A 32 9.95 -21.12 -16.23
CA ARG A 32 10.44 -20.64 -14.92
C ARG A 32 10.37 -19.14 -14.86
N VAL A 33 9.88 -18.61 -13.75
CA VAL A 33 9.83 -17.17 -13.45
C VAL A 33 10.57 -16.88 -12.14
N VAL A 34 11.49 -15.95 -12.17
CA VAL A 34 12.10 -15.40 -10.95
C VAL A 34 11.38 -14.12 -10.56
N ILE A 35 11.03 -14.01 -9.29
CA ILE A 35 10.34 -12.83 -8.74
C ILE A 35 11.27 -12.16 -7.73
N ILE A 36 11.55 -10.88 -7.93
CA ILE A 36 12.40 -10.08 -7.05
C ILE A 36 11.51 -9.31 -6.08
N GLY A 37 11.54 -9.71 -4.81
CA GLY A 37 10.71 -9.21 -3.73
C GLY A 37 9.61 -10.18 -3.31
N ALA A 38 9.50 -10.45 -1.99
CA ALA A 38 8.44 -11.24 -1.38
C ALA A 38 7.49 -10.38 -0.54
N GLY A 39 7.19 -9.16 -1.04
CA GLY A 39 6.04 -8.37 -0.61
C GLY A 39 4.74 -8.96 -1.18
N ILE A 40 3.59 -8.38 -0.82
CA ILE A 40 2.29 -8.91 -1.26
C ILE A 40 2.17 -8.98 -2.78
N SER A 41 2.70 -8.01 -3.52
CA SER A 41 2.72 -8.01 -4.99
C SER A 41 3.46 -9.21 -5.56
N GLY A 42 4.69 -9.48 -5.06
CA GLY A 42 5.48 -10.63 -5.51
C GLY A 42 4.86 -11.98 -5.13
N LEU A 43 4.28 -12.07 -3.93
CA LEU A 43 3.59 -13.27 -3.47
C LEU A 43 2.30 -13.54 -4.25
N ALA A 44 1.51 -12.51 -4.58
CA ALA A 44 0.31 -12.64 -5.41
C ALA A 44 0.65 -13.07 -6.83
N ALA A 45 1.69 -12.46 -7.43
CA ALA A 45 2.22 -12.88 -8.74
C ALA A 45 2.65 -14.35 -8.73
N ALA A 46 3.41 -14.75 -7.72
CA ALA A 46 3.88 -16.12 -7.55
C ALA A 46 2.73 -17.11 -7.41
N TYR A 47 1.75 -16.78 -6.58
CA TYR A 47 0.57 -17.61 -6.35
C TYR A 47 -0.21 -17.82 -7.65
N LYS A 48 -0.49 -16.76 -8.39
CA LYS A 48 -1.16 -16.84 -9.70
C LYS A 48 -0.41 -17.70 -10.71
N LEU A 49 0.92 -17.55 -10.80
CA LEU A 49 1.75 -18.36 -11.68
C LEU A 49 1.76 -19.84 -11.28
N LYS A 50 1.87 -20.13 -9.98
CA LYS A 50 1.83 -21.52 -9.46
C LYS A 50 0.51 -22.21 -9.74
N GLN A 51 -0.62 -21.52 -9.64
CA GLN A 51 -1.94 -22.04 -10.02
C GLN A 51 -2.00 -22.48 -11.50
N LYS A 52 -1.11 -21.91 -12.35
CA LYS A 52 -0.97 -22.26 -13.77
C LYS A 52 0.16 -23.25 -14.07
N GLY A 53 0.77 -23.83 -13.02
CA GLY A 53 1.84 -24.81 -13.17
C GLY A 53 3.21 -24.24 -13.56
N ILE A 54 3.42 -22.94 -13.41
CA ILE A 54 4.71 -22.28 -13.65
C ILE A 54 5.63 -22.49 -12.45
N ASP A 55 6.90 -22.81 -12.71
CA ASP A 55 7.94 -22.89 -11.67
C ASP A 55 8.37 -21.48 -11.28
N VAL A 56 8.29 -21.15 -9.97
CA VAL A 56 8.62 -19.82 -9.45
C VAL A 56 9.70 -19.87 -8.40
N THR A 57 10.56 -18.85 -8.38
CA THR A 57 11.51 -18.60 -7.30
C THR A 57 11.42 -17.14 -6.88
N LEU A 58 11.09 -16.87 -5.61
CA LEU A 58 11.08 -15.52 -5.05
C LEU A 58 12.42 -15.26 -4.32
N ILE A 59 12.98 -14.07 -4.57
CA ILE A 59 14.22 -13.63 -3.93
C ILE A 59 13.93 -12.39 -3.09
N GLU A 60 14.10 -12.48 -1.77
CA GLU A 60 13.80 -11.44 -0.81
C GLU A 60 15.05 -11.00 -0.05
N ALA A 61 15.31 -9.71 -0.04
CA ALA A 61 16.48 -9.13 0.63
C ALA A 61 16.39 -9.16 2.16
N ARG A 62 15.17 -9.11 2.71
CA ARG A 62 14.91 -9.16 4.15
C ARG A 62 15.00 -10.58 4.69
N ASN A 63 14.99 -10.68 6.01
CA ASN A 63 14.86 -11.97 6.72
C ASN A 63 13.40 -12.41 6.91
N ARG A 64 12.44 -11.71 6.30
CA ARG A 64 11.01 -11.96 6.38
C ARG A 64 10.31 -11.65 5.05
N VAL A 65 9.18 -12.25 4.83
CA VAL A 65 8.22 -11.89 3.78
C VAL A 65 7.36 -10.68 4.17
N GLY A 66 6.54 -10.17 3.26
CA GLY A 66 5.50 -9.18 3.50
C GLY A 66 5.86 -7.73 3.15
N GLY A 67 7.15 -7.42 2.98
CA GLY A 67 7.57 -6.07 2.59
C GLY A 67 7.07 -5.00 3.57
N ARG A 68 6.15 -4.13 3.11
CA ARG A 68 5.54 -3.04 3.89
C ARG A 68 4.28 -3.45 4.69
N ILE A 69 3.92 -4.71 4.70
CA ILE A 69 2.93 -5.29 5.63
C ILE A 69 3.71 -5.85 6.82
N LEU A 70 3.42 -5.37 8.01
CA LEU A 70 4.17 -5.71 9.22
C LEU A 70 3.30 -5.59 10.46
N THR A 71 2.77 -6.72 10.91
CA THR A 71 2.09 -6.84 12.19
C THR A 71 3.11 -7.05 13.31
N TYR A 72 2.97 -6.32 14.41
CA TYR A 72 3.74 -6.51 15.64
C TYR A 72 2.83 -7.05 16.74
N LYS A 73 3.35 -8.00 17.52
CA LYS A 73 2.64 -8.57 18.67
C LYS A 73 3.33 -8.17 19.98
N PHE A 74 2.56 -7.67 20.93
CA PHE A 74 2.97 -7.52 22.32
C PHE A 74 2.62 -8.83 23.05
N ASP A 75 3.57 -9.78 23.06
CA ASP A 75 3.33 -11.17 23.51
C ASP A 75 2.79 -11.26 24.95
N ASP A 76 3.30 -10.42 25.86
CA ASP A 76 2.88 -10.41 27.27
C ASP A 76 1.49 -9.78 27.50
N ALA A 77 0.96 -9.06 26.52
CA ALA A 77 -0.39 -8.51 26.54
C ALA A 77 -1.36 -9.28 25.62
N ASP A 78 -0.83 -10.17 24.77
CA ASP A 78 -1.56 -10.87 23.69
C ASP A 78 -2.32 -9.91 22.76
N LEU A 79 -1.70 -8.75 22.47
CA LEU A 79 -2.26 -7.70 21.63
C LEU A 79 -1.40 -7.48 20.39
N THR A 80 -2.04 -7.16 19.27
CA THR A 80 -1.38 -6.87 18.00
C THR A 80 -1.64 -5.44 17.54
N CYS A 81 -0.70 -4.89 16.77
CA CYS A 81 -0.85 -3.65 16.02
C CYS A 81 -0.10 -3.71 14.71
N GLU A 82 -0.48 -2.89 13.74
CA GLU A 82 0.19 -2.80 12.46
C GLU A 82 1.25 -1.68 12.46
N LEU A 83 2.49 -2.06 12.18
CA LEU A 83 3.57 -1.11 11.90
C LEU A 83 3.71 -0.80 10.41
N GLY A 84 2.98 -1.52 9.57
CA GLY A 84 2.85 -1.36 8.12
C GLY A 84 1.43 -1.02 7.70
N ALA A 85 0.97 -1.64 6.59
CA ALA A 85 -0.38 -1.45 6.06
C ALA A 85 -1.45 -1.83 7.09
N GLU A 86 -2.48 -1.01 7.20
CA GLU A 86 -3.50 -1.07 8.26
C GLU A 86 -4.84 -1.54 7.73
N TRP A 87 -5.41 -0.81 6.79
CA TRP A 87 -6.81 -0.96 6.41
C TRP A 87 -7.02 -1.84 5.19
N VAL A 88 -8.17 -2.51 5.19
CA VAL A 88 -8.76 -3.22 4.06
C VAL A 88 -10.05 -2.50 3.72
N GLY A 89 -10.13 -1.91 2.54
CA GLY A 89 -11.32 -1.20 2.08
C GLY A 89 -12.42 -2.14 1.60
N ALA A 90 -13.66 -1.68 1.66
CA ALA A 90 -14.80 -2.42 1.11
C ALA A 90 -14.73 -2.56 -0.42
N SER A 91 -13.98 -1.71 -1.10
CA SER A 91 -13.72 -1.76 -2.54
C SER A 91 -12.55 -2.68 -2.91
N HIS A 92 -11.77 -3.18 -1.94
CA HIS A 92 -10.60 -4.04 -2.16
C HIS A 92 -11.00 -5.48 -2.51
N GLU A 93 -11.66 -5.63 -3.66
CA GLU A 93 -12.30 -6.90 -4.08
C GLU A 93 -11.31 -8.07 -4.10
N ARG A 94 -10.09 -7.87 -4.62
CA ARG A 94 -9.14 -8.97 -4.76
C ARG A 94 -8.54 -9.40 -3.42
N LEU A 95 -8.24 -8.46 -2.55
CA LEU A 95 -7.75 -8.73 -1.20
C LEU A 95 -8.83 -9.44 -0.36
N ILE A 96 -10.08 -8.98 -0.43
CA ILE A 96 -11.22 -9.61 0.24
C ILE A 96 -11.39 -11.05 -0.25
N ASN A 97 -11.39 -11.28 -1.57
CA ASN A 97 -11.47 -12.61 -2.15
C ASN A 97 -10.33 -13.54 -1.69
N LEU A 98 -9.11 -13.02 -1.58
CA LEU A 98 -7.97 -13.79 -1.03
C LEU A 98 -8.16 -14.12 0.45
N CYS A 99 -8.69 -13.18 1.25
CA CYS A 99 -9.03 -13.47 2.63
C CYS A 99 -10.06 -14.59 2.75
N GLU A 100 -11.11 -14.57 1.94
CA GLU A 100 -12.11 -15.64 1.88
C GLU A 100 -11.51 -16.99 1.45
N GLU A 101 -10.70 -16.99 0.38
CA GLU A 101 -10.01 -18.17 -0.15
C GLU A 101 -9.13 -18.85 0.90
N PHE A 102 -8.45 -18.05 1.72
CA PHE A 102 -7.58 -18.54 2.78
C PHE A 102 -8.24 -18.68 4.15
N GLY A 103 -9.56 -18.45 4.26
CA GLY A 103 -10.31 -18.56 5.51
C GLY A 103 -9.92 -17.52 6.56
N LEU A 104 -9.43 -16.35 6.13
CA LEU A 104 -9.10 -15.23 7.01
C LEU A 104 -10.36 -14.41 7.30
N GLN A 105 -10.55 -14.05 8.56
CA GLN A 105 -11.70 -13.28 8.99
C GLN A 105 -11.39 -11.77 8.92
N LEU A 106 -12.24 -11.03 8.22
CA LEU A 106 -12.25 -9.58 8.27
C LEU A 106 -13.11 -9.11 9.44
N GLN A 107 -12.62 -8.14 10.19
CA GLN A 107 -13.30 -7.49 11.29
C GLN A 107 -13.58 -6.04 10.94
N ASN A 108 -14.73 -5.50 11.39
CA ASN A 108 -15.02 -4.08 11.23
C ASN A 108 -13.94 -3.24 11.91
N HIS A 109 -13.35 -2.31 11.15
CA HIS A 109 -12.29 -1.42 11.61
C HIS A 109 -12.61 0.05 11.30
N GLN A 110 -13.89 0.36 11.18
CA GLN A 110 -14.39 1.71 10.95
C GLN A 110 -14.34 2.52 12.24
N PHE A 111 -14.01 3.79 12.12
CA PHE A 111 -13.88 4.72 13.22
C PHE A 111 -14.79 5.94 13.03
N GLU A 112 -14.97 6.68 14.11
CA GLU A 112 -15.67 7.95 14.17
C GLU A 112 -14.68 9.03 14.61
N THR A 113 -14.26 9.85 13.66
CA THR A 113 -13.07 10.70 13.80
C THR A 113 -13.32 11.91 14.70
N HIS A 114 -12.56 11.99 15.77
CA HIS A 114 -12.44 13.16 16.63
C HIS A 114 -11.39 14.13 16.06
N LEU A 115 -11.53 15.41 16.36
CA LEU A 115 -10.58 16.46 15.99
C LEU A 115 -9.95 17.10 17.22
N ILE A 116 -8.63 17.22 17.24
CA ILE A 116 -7.93 18.16 18.13
C ILE A 116 -7.23 19.20 17.28
N MET A 117 -7.65 20.44 17.41
CA MET A 117 -7.08 21.57 16.67
C MET A 117 -7.00 22.78 17.60
N ASN A 118 -5.86 23.47 17.61
CA ASN A 118 -5.62 24.61 18.50
C ASN A 118 -5.83 24.26 19.99
N SER A 119 -5.51 23.02 20.40
CA SER A 119 -5.74 22.47 21.75
C SER A 119 -7.22 22.32 22.15
N GLU A 120 -8.14 22.46 21.23
CA GLU A 120 -9.57 22.18 21.43
C GLU A 120 -9.89 20.78 20.91
N HIS A 121 -10.65 20.01 21.71
CA HIS A 121 -11.15 18.70 21.34
C HIS A 121 -12.60 18.78 20.90
N LYS A 122 -12.89 18.28 19.70
CA LYS A 122 -14.24 18.10 19.15
C LYS A 122 -14.46 16.61 18.90
N LYS A 123 -15.62 16.11 19.33
CA LYS A 123 -16.01 14.71 19.04
C LYS A 123 -16.44 14.56 17.59
N ALA A 124 -16.51 13.31 17.14
CA ALA A 124 -17.14 12.99 15.88
C ALA A 124 -18.55 13.58 15.79
N GLY A 125 -18.87 14.23 14.67
CA GLY A 125 -20.13 14.94 14.46
C GLY A 125 -20.21 16.37 15.04
N ASP A 126 -19.25 16.81 15.86
CA ASP A 126 -19.18 18.19 16.38
C ASP A 126 -18.31 19.09 15.46
N TRP A 127 -17.82 18.59 14.37
CA TRP A 127 -17.02 19.29 13.38
C TRP A 127 -17.27 18.75 11.97
N ASP A 128 -17.17 19.62 11.00
CA ASP A 128 -17.32 19.30 9.57
C ASP A 128 -16.77 20.49 8.76
N PHE A 129 -16.63 20.28 7.46
CA PHE A 129 -16.43 21.36 6.51
C PHE A 129 -17.65 22.27 6.41
N THR A 130 -17.45 23.47 5.84
CA THR A 130 -18.59 24.34 5.56
C THR A 130 -19.56 23.66 4.58
N PRO A 131 -20.90 23.89 4.72
CA PRO A 131 -21.89 23.32 3.81
C PRO A 131 -21.61 23.67 2.34
N GLU A 132 -21.11 24.88 2.10
CA GLU A 132 -20.72 25.37 0.77
C GLU A 132 -19.59 24.54 0.16
N TRP A 133 -18.56 24.21 0.98
CA TRP A 133 -17.47 23.37 0.52
C TRP A 133 -17.91 21.92 0.31
N ASN A 134 -18.67 21.33 1.23
CA ASN A 134 -19.20 19.98 1.07
C ASN A 134 -19.97 19.81 -0.25
N GLN A 135 -20.88 20.74 -0.55
CA GLN A 135 -21.62 20.72 -1.82
C GLN A 135 -20.72 20.88 -3.05
N LYS A 136 -19.76 21.79 -2.96
CA LYS A 136 -18.79 22.02 -4.05
C LYS A 136 -17.93 20.80 -4.27
N TYR A 137 -17.40 20.20 -3.20
CA TYR A 137 -16.53 19.04 -3.25
C TYR A 137 -17.23 17.83 -3.87
N GLU A 138 -18.47 17.55 -3.46
CA GLU A 138 -19.27 16.50 -4.07
C GLU A 138 -19.46 16.72 -5.60
N SER A 139 -19.71 17.96 -6.00
CA SER A 139 -19.82 18.31 -7.42
C SER A 139 -18.51 18.09 -8.19
N LEU A 140 -17.36 18.34 -7.56
CA LEU A 140 -16.05 18.11 -8.16
C LEU A 140 -15.77 16.61 -8.35
N LEU A 141 -16.12 15.77 -7.37
CA LEU A 141 -16.01 14.30 -7.48
C LEU A 141 -16.90 13.76 -8.59
N GLN A 142 -18.16 14.20 -8.64
CA GLN A 142 -19.12 13.81 -9.69
C GLN A 142 -18.64 14.24 -11.09
N HIS A 143 -18.11 15.45 -11.21
CA HIS A 143 -17.53 15.93 -12.46
C HIS A 143 -16.38 15.06 -12.92
N PHE A 144 -15.40 14.77 -12.05
CA PHE A 144 -14.27 13.90 -12.36
C PHE A 144 -14.73 12.51 -12.85
N ASN A 145 -15.72 11.91 -12.16
CA ASN A 145 -16.28 10.62 -12.52
C ASN A 145 -17.05 10.62 -13.84
N SER A 146 -17.56 11.79 -14.28
CA SER A 146 -18.26 11.93 -15.55
C SER A 146 -17.35 12.02 -16.77
N LEU A 147 -16.06 12.29 -16.55
CA LEU A 147 -15.08 12.44 -17.61
C LEU A 147 -14.56 11.09 -18.10
N GLU A 148 -14.38 10.97 -19.41
CA GLU A 148 -13.78 9.79 -20.02
C GLU A 148 -12.28 9.71 -19.69
N ASP A 149 -11.81 8.51 -19.35
CA ASP A 149 -10.41 8.25 -19.06
C ASP A 149 -9.52 8.56 -20.28
N GLY A 150 -8.42 9.27 -20.03
CA GLY A 150 -7.51 9.72 -21.08
C GLY A 150 -8.02 10.95 -21.87
N SER A 151 -9.23 11.48 -21.55
CA SER A 151 -9.68 12.74 -22.13
C SER A 151 -8.76 13.90 -21.77
N LYS A 152 -8.64 14.88 -22.66
CA LYS A 152 -7.82 16.08 -22.39
C LYS A 152 -8.25 16.77 -21.09
N GLU A 153 -9.54 16.85 -20.82
CA GLU A 153 -10.09 17.53 -19.63
C GLU A 153 -9.70 16.80 -18.36
N LYS A 154 -9.82 15.46 -18.34
CA LYS A 154 -9.41 14.66 -17.18
C LYS A 154 -7.88 14.72 -16.94
N ASN A 155 -7.11 14.78 -18.01
CA ASN A 155 -5.64 14.89 -17.93
C ASN A 155 -5.17 16.26 -17.41
N GLU A 156 -5.96 17.34 -17.53
CA GLU A 156 -5.63 18.65 -16.97
C GLU A 156 -5.49 18.64 -15.44
N PHE A 157 -6.16 17.71 -14.74
CA PHE A 157 -6.04 17.57 -13.29
C PHE A 157 -4.60 17.24 -12.85
N ASP A 158 -3.84 16.50 -13.65
CA ASP A 158 -2.45 16.15 -13.30
C ASP A 158 -1.48 17.34 -13.40
N LYS A 159 -1.89 18.48 -13.96
CA LYS A 159 -1.07 19.69 -14.07
C LYS A 159 -1.02 20.52 -12.80
N LEU A 160 -1.89 20.27 -11.86
CA LEU A 160 -1.98 20.98 -10.59
C LEU A 160 -1.66 20.01 -9.43
N ASP A 161 -1.17 20.55 -8.34
CA ASP A 161 -1.21 19.84 -7.07
C ASP A 161 -2.60 19.93 -6.44
N TRP A 162 -2.93 18.99 -5.55
CA TRP A 162 -4.24 18.87 -4.92
C TRP A 162 -4.61 20.11 -4.11
N TRP A 163 -3.66 20.70 -3.41
CA TRP A 163 -3.85 21.97 -2.70
C TRP A 163 -4.26 23.10 -3.65
N ARG A 164 -3.49 23.29 -4.73
CA ARG A 164 -3.76 24.36 -5.72
C ARG A 164 -5.09 24.15 -6.42
N TYR A 165 -5.45 22.92 -6.72
CA TYR A 165 -6.73 22.60 -7.32
C TYR A 165 -7.90 23.04 -6.44
N MET A 166 -7.86 22.73 -5.12
CA MET A 166 -8.90 23.16 -4.18
C MET A 166 -8.97 24.68 -4.04
N VAL A 167 -7.83 25.36 -3.93
CA VAL A 167 -7.78 26.83 -3.88
C VAL A 167 -8.41 27.45 -5.13
N ASN A 168 -8.11 26.95 -6.31
CA ASN A 168 -8.70 27.45 -7.57
C ASN A 168 -10.20 27.19 -7.65
N ASN A 169 -10.73 26.24 -6.90
CA ASN A 169 -12.16 25.94 -6.79
C ASN A 169 -12.86 26.67 -5.63
N GLY A 170 -12.15 27.55 -4.92
CA GLY A 170 -12.74 28.48 -3.96
C GLY A 170 -12.94 27.90 -2.55
N ILE A 171 -12.12 26.92 -2.13
CA ILE A 171 -12.12 26.47 -0.75
C ILE A 171 -11.76 27.62 0.20
N SER A 172 -12.42 27.72 1.35
CA SER A 172 -12.08 28.69 2.39
C SER A 172 -10.74 28.34 3.09
N ASP A 173 -10.07 29.30 3.70
CA ASP A 173 -8.82 29.04 4.42
C ASP A 173 -9.02 28.02 5.56
N THR A 174 -10.16 28.09 6.26
CA THR A 174 -10.49 27.17 7.35
C THR A 174 -10.72 25.74 6.83
N ASP A 175 -11.48 25.59 5.75
CA ASP A 175 -11.72 24.28 5.15
C ASP A 175 -10.43 23.71 4.55
N LEU A 176 -9.58 24.57 3.98
CA LEU A 176 -8.30 24.16 3.40
C LEU A 176 -7.32 23.65 4.46
N GLU A 177 -7.28 24.29 5.64
CA GLU A 177 -6.47 23.85 6.76
C GLU A 177 -6.93 22.47 7.25
N LEU A 178 -8.24 22.25 7.34
CA LEU A 178 -8.82 20.96 7.70
C LEU A 178 -8.58 19.90 6.62
N LYS A 179 -8.70 20.25 5.34
CA LYS A 179 -8.39 19.35 4.21
C LYS A 179 -6.91 18.98 4.17
N GLU A 180 -6.00 19.94 4.39
CA GLU A 180 -4.56 19.62 4.50
C GLU A 180 -4.32 18.61 5.64
N LEU A 181 -4.99 18.79 6.78
CA LEU A 181 -4.82 17.91 7.93
C LEU A 181 -5.31 16.48 7.66
N LEU A 182 -6.48 16.33 7.03
CA LEU A 182 -7.08 15.04 6.72
C LEU A 182 -6.40 14.36 5.53
N ASP A 183 -6.37 15.03 4.39
CA ASP A 183 -5.91 14.41 3.13
C ASP A 183 -4.40 14.10 3.17
N SER A 184 -3.61 14.92 3.89
CA SER A 184 -2.20 14.61 4.09
C SER A 184 -1.99 13.28 4.84
N THR A 185 -2.95 12.86 5.67
CA THR A 185 -2.95 11.55 6.33
C THR A 185 -3.06 10.42 5.31
N ASP A 186 -3.96 10.57 4.33
CA ASP A 186 -4.21 9.57 3.29
C ASP A 186 -3.02 9.45 2.32
N PHE A 187 -2.38 10.57 1.98
CA PHE A 187 -1.23 10.58 1.07
C PHE A 187 0.14 10.43 1.77
N GLY A 188 0.19 10.57 3.09
CA GLY A 188 1.43 10.46 3.87
C GLY A 188 2.40 11.63 3.74
N GLU A 189 2.04 12.68 3.01
CA GLU A 189 2.76 13.95 2.80
C GLU A 189 1.76 15.09 2.63
N THR A 190 2.25 16.34 2.67
CA THR A 190 1.41 17.52 2.35
C THR A 190 0.73 17.38 1.00
N ILE A 191 -0.52 17.79 0.91
CA ILE A 191 -1.32 17.76 -0.33
C ILE A 191 -0.76 18.66 -1.44
N ARG A 192 0.26 19.48 -1.13
CA ARG A 192 1.04 20.23 -2.13
C ARG A 192 2.00 19.36 -2.94
N GLN A 193 2.25 18.11 -2.47
CA GLN A 193 3.05 17.12 -3.16
C GLN A 193 2.23 16.03 -3.84
N VAL A 194 0.92 16.22 -3.94
CA VAL A 194 -0.01 15.26 -4.55
C VAL A 194 -0.57 15.84 -5.83
N SER A 195 -0.52 15.10 -6.94
CA SER A 195 -1.24 15.46 -8.16
C SER A 195 -2.74 15.60 -7.86
N ALA A 196 -3.39 16.63 -8.39
CA ALA A 196 -4.83 16.77 -8.25
C ALA A 196 -5.58 15.61 -8.93
N TYR A 197 -5.00 14.98 -9.96
CA TYR A 197 -5.57 13.77 -10.55
C TYR A 197 -5.56 12.62 -9.53
N ALA A 198 -4.40 12.34 -8.92
CA ALA A 198 -4.29 11.28 -7.91
C ALA A 198 -5.19 11.57 -6.71
N GLY A 199 -5.21 12.84 -6.24
CA GLY A 199 -6.02 13.25 -5.09
C GLY A 199 -7.52 13.08 -5.31
N ILE A 200 -8.05 13.53 -6.43
CA ILE A 200 -9.49 13.42 -6.69
C ILE A 200 -9.91 11.99 -7.03
N ALA A 201 -9.05 11.22 -7.73
CA ALA A 201 -9.34 9.83 -8.08
C ALA A 201 -9.46 8.94 -6.84
N GLU A 202 -8.59 9.16 -5.83
CA GLU A 202 -8.66 8.50 -4.53
C GLU A 202 -10.07 8.58 -3.94
N TYR A 203 -10.58 9.80 -3.76
CA TYR A 203 -11.89 10.03 -3.13
C TYR A 203 -13.08 9.72 -4.03
N ALA A 204 -12.94 9.86 -5.33
CA ALA A 204 -14.02 9.62 -6.28
C ALA A 204 -14.32 8.12 -6.46
N GLU A 205 -13.36 7.26 -6.19
CA GLU A 205 -13.47 5.80 -6.35
C GLU A 205 -13.52 5.04 -5.02
N SER A 206 -13.29 5.72 -3.89
CA SER A 206 -13.24 5.13 -2.55
C SER A 206 -14.59 4.63 -2.04
N SER A 207 -14.54 3.76 -1.03
CA SER A 207 -15.70 3.37 -0.23
C SER A 207 -16.23 4.56 0.58
N SER A 208 -17.44 4.42 1.15
CA SER A 208 -18.03 5.46 2.01
C SER A 208 -17.23 5.74 3.30
N LYS A 209 -16.26 4.91 3.62
CA LYS A 209 -15.35 5.05 4.77
C LYS A 209 -13.90 5.28 4.34
N ASN A 210 -13.70 5.79 3.12
CA ASN A 210 -12.38 6.07 2.55
C ASN A 210 -11.39 4.90 2.73
N GLU A 211 -11.83 3.68 2.36
CA GLU A 211 -11.09 2.42 2.46
C GLU A 211 -10.67 2.00 3.88
N MET A 212 -11.20 2.63 4.92
CA MET A 212 -10.96 2.28 6.33
C MET A 212 -12.06 1.37 6.89
N ASP A 213 -12.43 0.30 6.16
CA ASP A 213 -13.57 -0.54 6.48
C ASP A 213 -13.22 -1.71 7.39
N TYR A 214 -12.15 -2.44 7.07
CA TYR A 214 -11.84 -3.72 7.71
C TYR A 214 -10.36 -3.84 8.10
N HIS A 215 -10.12 -4.85 8.93
CA HIS A 215 -8.80 -5.32 9.32
C HIS A 215 -8.83 -6.87 9.41
N ILE A 216 -7.72 -7.53 9.08
CA ILE A 216 -7.64 -8.99 9.18
C ILE A 216 -7.46 -9.39 10.65
N LYS A 217 -8.34 -10.21 11.18
CA LYS A 217 -8.26 -10.74 12.55
C LYS A 217 -6.90 -11.38 12.81
N GLY A 218 -6.22 -10.94 13.87
CA GLY A 218 -4.86 -11.41 14.21
C GLY A 218 -3.74 -10.72 13.44
N GLY A 219 -4.07 -9.71 12.62
CA GLY A 219 -3.12 -8.84 11.93
C GLY A 219 -3.00 -9.12 10.44
N ASN A 220 -2.71 -8.06 9.68
CA ASN A 220 -2.65 -8.10 8.22
C ASN A 220 -1.50 -8.98 7.69
N SER A 221 -0.48 -9.28 8.50
CA SER A 221 0.56 -10.25 8.11
C SER A 221 0.03 -11.67 7.87
N GLN A 222 -1.20 -11.99 8.32
CA GLN A 222 -1.81 -13.31 8.08
C GLN A 222 -1.96 -13.63 6.58
N ILE A 223 -2.38 -12.65 5.76
CA ILE A 223 -2.50 -12.87 4.31
C ILE A 223 -1.14 -13.16 3.66
N ILE A 224 -0.08 -12.53 4.18
CA ILE A 224 1.30 -12.76 3.70
C ILE A 224 1.74 -14.19 3.99
N PHE A 225 1.48 -14.69 5.19
CA PHE A 225 1.85 -16.05 5.58
C PHE A 225 1.07 -17.09 4.78
N LYS A 226 -0.22 -16.85 4.53
CA LYS A 226 -1.05 -17.72 3.72
C LYS A 226 -0.60 -17.77 2.25
N LEU A 227 -0.29 -16.63 1.66
CA LEU A 227 0.27 -16.58 0.31
C LEU A 227 1.63 -17.29 0.23
N ALA A 228 2.52 -17.05 1.20
CA ALA A 228 3.83 -17.70 1.24
C ALA A 228 3.72 -19.25 1.38
N GLU A 229 2.80 -19.72 2.22
CA GLU A 229 2.46 -21.15 2.37
C GLU A 229 1.95 -21.74 1.05
N ALA A 230 1.01 -21.05 0.39
CA ALA A 230 0.43 -21.51 -0.88
C ALA A 230 1.43 -21.51 -2.05
N VAL A 231 2.38 -20.58 -2.05
CA VAL A 231 3.51 -20.54 -3.00
C VAL A 231 4.51 -21.68 -2.72
N GLY A 232 4.63 -22.09 -1.48
CA GLY A 232 5.64 -23.03 -0.96
C GLY A 232 6.86 -22.26 -0.43
N ASN A 233 7.11 -22.38 0.87
CA ASN A 233 8.21 -21.68 1.54
C ASN A 233 9.59 -22.01 0.96
N GLU A 234 9.75 -23.20 0.38
CA GLU A 234 10.97 -23.65 -0.32
C GLU A 234 11.28 -22.86 -1.58
N ASN A 235 10.28 -22.19 -2.15
CA ASN A 235 10.42 -21.33 -3.33
C ASN A 235 10.82 -19.89 -2.96
N ILE A 236 10.93 -19.56 -1.67
CA ILE A 236 11.20 -18.21 -1.16
C ILE A 236 12.60 -18.16 -0.54
N ILE A 237 13.48 -17.41 -1.15
CA ILE A 237 14.88 -17.26 -0.73
C ILE A 237 15.03 -15.94 0.03
N LEU A 238 15.04 -16.00 1.35
CA LEU A 238 15.22 -14.85 2.23
C LEU A 238 16.69 -14.44 2.38
N LYS A 239 16.95 -13.26 2.95
CA LYS A 239 18.29 -12.70 3.22
C LYS A 239 19.20 -12.71 1.99
N THR A 240 18.62 -12.49 0.81
CA THR A 240 19.33 -12.57 -0.46
C THR A 240 18.99 -11.35 -1.30
N LYS A 241 19.98 -10.50 -1.52
CA LYS A 241 19.81 -9.24 -2.28
C LYS A 241 20.21 -9.44 -3.73
N VAL A 242 19.33 -9.07 -4.65
CA VAL A 242 19.66 -9.02 -6.07
C VAL A 242 20.59 -7.83 -6.34
N GLN A 243 21.68 -8.10 -7.04
CA GLN A 243 22.69 -7.11 -7.44
C GLN A 243 22.67 -6.80 -8.93
N LYS A 244 22.37 -7.82 -9.76
CA LYS A 244 22.36 -7.66 -11.22
C LYS A 244 21.28 -8.53 -11.86
N VAL A 245 20.67 -8.01 -12.93
CA VAL A 245 19.75 -8.74 -13.82
C VAL A 245 20.27 -8.63 -15.25
N GLU A 246 20.51 -9.76 -15.90
CA GLU A 246 21.10 -9.81 -17.22
C GLU A 246 20.24 -10.63 -18.17
N GLN A 247 19.77 -10.02 -19.26
CA GLN A 247 18.99 -10.69 -20.30
C GLN A 247 19.92 -11.18 -21.42
N LYS A 248 19.86 -12.48 -21.73
CA LYS A 248 20.69 -13.13 -22.76
C LYS A 248 19.93 -14.24 -23.46
N ASN A 249 20.00 -14.24 -24.80
CA ASN A 249 19.59 -15.38 -25.62
C ASN A 249 18.23 -16.01 -25.25
N GLY A 250 17.26 -15.19 -24.95
CA GLY A 250 15.89 -15.64 -24.61
C GLY A 250 15.67 -16.04 -23.17
N SER A 251 16.66 -15.87 -22.28
CA SER A 251 16.54 -16.06 -20.83
C SER A 251 16.99 -14.82 -20.04
N VAL A 252 16.72 -14.81 -18.75
CA VAL A 252 17.17 -13.78 -17.80
C VAL A 252 17.95 -14.47 -16.69
N VAL A 253 19.10 -13.92 -16.33
CA VAL A 253 19.91 -14.38 -15.21
C VAL A 253 19.93 -13.32 -14.12
N VAL A 254 19.47 -13.70 -12.93
CA VAL A 254 19.46 -12.87 -11.72
C VAL A 254 20.65 -13.25 -10.83
N TYR A 255 21.50 -12.28 -10.52
CA TYR A 255 22.71 -12.46 -9.67
C TYR A 255 22.47 -11.86 -8.30
N CYS A 256 22.85 -12.61 -7.27
CA CYS A 256 22.65 -12.24 -5.87
C CYS A 256 23.98 -11.95 -5.14
N ASP A 257 23.89 -11.19 -4.05
CA ASP A 257 25.01 -10.79 -3.19
C ASP A 257 25.76 -11.97 -2.54
N ASN A 258 25.08 -13.11 -2.37
CA ASN A 258 25.66 -14.35 -1.85
C ASN A 258 26.34 -15.23 -2.92
N GLY A 259 26.54 -14.71 -4.13
CA GLY A 259 27.17 -15.39 -5.26
C GLY A 259 26.26 -16.38 -6.01
N ARG A 260 25.01 -16.60 -5.55
CA ARG A 260 24.03 -17.44 -6.26
C ARG A 260 23.49 -16.75 -7.52
N LYS A 261 23.10 -17.60 -8.47
CA LYS A 261 22.48 -17.16 -9.73
C LYS A 261 21.20 -17.95 -9.94
N TYR A 262 20.20 -17.28 -10.51
CA TYR A 262 18.93 -17.89 -10.87
C TYR A 262 18.63 -17.53 -12.32
N GLU A 263 18.37 -18.56 -13.14
CA GLU A 263 18.03 -18.39 -14.55
C GLU A 263 16.55 -18.70 -14.77
N ALA A 264 15.88 -17.87 -15.56
CA ALA A 264 14.47 -17.98 -15.87
C ALA A 264 14.15 -17.43 -17.27
N GLU A 265 12.99 -17.75 -17.82
CA GLU A 265 12.49 -17.15 -19.05
C GLU A 265 12.04 -15.70 -18.85
N ASN A 266 11.47 -15.41 -17.69
CA ASN A 266 10.99 -14.08 -17.35
C ASN A 266 11.30 -13.72 -15.90
N VAL A 267 11.34 -12.43 -15.61
CA VAL A 267 11.50 -11.89 -14.25
C VAL A 267 10.34 -10.95 -13.95
N ILE A 268 9.78 -11.02 -12.75
CA ILE A 268 8.91 -9.97 -12.18
C ILE A 268 9.69 -9.25 -11.10
N CYS A 269 9.85 -7.94 -11.22
CA CYS A 269 10.52 -7.11 -10.22
C CYS A 269 9.45 -6.31 -9.45
N THR A 270 9.33 -6.58 -8.14
CA THR A 270 8.33 -5.92 -7.27
C THR A 270 8.97 -5.00 -6.23
N THR A 271 10.23 -4.61 -6.47
CA THR A 271 10.97 -3.76 -5.55
C THR A 271 10.58 -2.29 -5.72
N PRO A 272 10.55 -1.49 -4.64
CA PRO A 272 10.41 -0.04 -4.73
C PRO A 272 11.52 0.59 -5.58
N THR A 273 11.25 1.77 -6.16
CA THR A 273 12.15 2.46 -7.10
C THR A 273 13.56 2.64 -6.54
N TYR A 274 13.68 3.00 -5.26
CA TYR A 274 14.98 3.15 -4.59
C TYR A 274 15.85 1.87 -4.60
N SER A 275 15.23 0.71 -4.41
CA SER A 275 15.94 -0.58 -4.48
C SER A 275 16.21 -1.00 -5.93
N LEU A 276 15.27 -0.70 -6.83
CA LEU A 276 15.39 -1.00 -8.27
C LEU A 276 16.58 -0.26 -8.91
N LEU A 277 16.81 1.00 -8.53
CA LEU A 277 17.96 1.81 -8.97
C LEU A 277 19.32 1.22 -8.55
N LYS A 278 19.37 0.34 -7.56
CA LYS A 278 20.61 -0.30 -7.08
C LYS A 278 20.95 -1.59 -7.80
N ILE A 279 20.10 -2.07 -8.69
CA ILE A 279 20.33 -3.28 -9.47
C ILE A 279 21.06 -2.90 -10.77
N ASP A 280 22.14 -3.61 -11.09
CA ASP A 280 22.84 -3.49 -12.38
C ASP A 280 22.04 -4.21 -13.48
N TRP A 281 21.39 -3.43 -14.35
CA TRP A 281 20.56 -3.95 -15.44
C TRP A 281 21.36 -4.13 -16.73
N LYS A 282 21.28 -5.30 -17.36
CA LYS A 282 21.91 -5.60 -18.64
C LYS A 282 20.89 -6.23 -19.62
N PRO A 283 20.51 -5.56 -20.72
CA PRO A 283 20.91 -4.19 -21.07
C PRO A 283 20.42 -3.17 -20.02
N GLY A 284 21.05 -1.98 -19.99
CA GLY A 284 20.65 -0.90 -19.10
C GLY A 284 19.20 -0.50 -19.33
N LEU A 285 18.54 0.01 -18.27
CA LEU A 285 17.20 0.57 -18.39
C LEU A 285 17.21 1.80 -19.32
N PRO A 286 16.13 2.04 -20.08
CA PRO A 286 15.98 3.24 -20.89
C PRO A 286 16.11 4.52 -20.07
N LYS A 287 16.54 5.61 -20.72
CA LYS A 287 16.75 6.87 -20.01
C LYS A 287 15.47 7.42 -19.40
N ASP A 288 14.37 7.41 -20.13
CA ASP A 288 13.05 7.83 -19.66
C ASP A 288 12.58 7.02 -18.44
N TYR A 289 12.87 5.73 -18.44
CA TYR A 289 12.57 4.85 -17.30
C TYR A 289 13.41 5.20 -16.05
N LEU A 290 14.71 5.48 -16.24
CA LEU A 290 15.61 5.91 -15.16
C LEU A 290 15.20 7.29 -14.62
N ASP A 291 14.81 8.22 -15.48
CA ASP A 291 14.32 9.54 -15.07
C ASP A 291 13.04 9.36 -14.21
N ALA A 292 12.07 8.57 -14.65
CA ALA A 292 10.85 8.27 -13.91
C ALA A 292 11.11 7.60 -12.54
N LEU A 293 12.08 6.65 -12.47
CA LEU A 293 12.49 6.03 -11.20
C LEU A 293 13.07 7.05 -10.20
N ASN A 294 13.80 8.04 -10.69
CA ASN A 294 14.40 9.08 -9.85
C ASN A 294 13.40 10.16 -9.43
N GLU A 295 12.33 10.34 -10.19
CA GLU A 295 11.31 11.34 -9.91
C GLU A 295 10.26 10.86 -8.91
N LEU A 296 9.88 9.57 -8.94
CA LEU A 296 8.85 9.03 -8.05
C LEU A 296 9.33 9.06 -6.60
N GLN A 297 8.54 9.68 -5.75
CA GLN A 297 8.82 9.82 -4.33
C GLN A 297 8.02 8.83 -3.49
N TYR A 298 8.45 8.66 -2.24
CA TYR A 298 7.76 7.89 -1.22
C TYR A 298 7.52 8.76 0.00
N SER A 299 6.34 8.63 0.58
CA SER A 299 5.95 9.35 1.78
C SER A 299 6.80 8.96 2.99
N ARG A 300 6.99 9.90 3.90
CA ARG A 300 7.71 9.70 5.15
C ARG A 300 6.71 9.40 6.25
N ILE A 301 6.63 8.17 6.68
CA ILE A 301 5.65 7.71 7.68
C ILE A 301 6.36 7.09 8.87
N ILE A 302 5.93 7.47 10.07
CA ILE A 302 6.25 6.77 11.31
C ILE A 302 4.95 6.32 11.98
N LYS A 303 4.86 5.03 12.32
CA LYS A 303 3.85 4.53 13.25
C LYS A 303 4.50 4.33 14.62
N THR A 304 3.87 4.85 15.65
CA THR A 304 4.28 4.66 17.05
C THR A 304 3.10 4.13 17.83
N SER A 305 3.13 2.85 18.17
CA SER A 305 2.07 2.16 18.92
C SER A 305 2.43 2.12 20.40
N VAL A 306 1.64 2.78 21.23
CA VAL A 306 1.83 2.84 22.68
C VAL A 306 0.87 1.86 23.33
N LEU A 307 1.42 0.93 24.12
CA LEU A 307 0.66 0.04 24.98
C LEU A 307 0.33 0.76 26.28
N PHE A 308 -0.95 0.84 26.58
CA PHE A 308 -1.48 1.40 27.84
C PHE A 308 -1.99 0.29 28.74
N SER A 309 -1.79 0.45 30.06
CA SER A 309 -2.22 -0.49 31.11
C SER A 309 -3.73 -0.65 31.20
N GLU A 310 -4.47 0.33 30.68
CA GLU A 310 -5.92 0.27 30.53
C GLU A 310 -6.39 1.17 29.37
N ARG A 311 -7.56 0.85 28.82
CA ARG A 311 -8.24 1.66 27.80
C ARG A 311 -8.95 2.82 28.48
N PHE A 312 -8.26 3.96 28.62
CA PHE A 312 -8.84 5.18 29.18
C PHE A 312 -9.85 5.83 28.24
N TRP A 313 -9.76 5.56 26.95
CA TRP A 313 -10.83 5.85 25.98
C TRP A 313 -11.94 4.80 26.12
N LYS A 314 -13.17 5.25 26.13
CA LYS A 314 -14.34 4.36 26.29
C LYS A 314 -15.00 4.00 24.98
N ASP A 315 -14.65 4.74 23.94
CA ASP A 315 -15.20 4.58 22.61
C ASP A 315 -14.31 3.62 21.79
N GLU A 316 -14.85 2.46 21.47
CA GLU A 316 -14.16 1.46 20.62
C GLU A 316 -14.07 1.91 19.15
N SER A 317 -14.85 2.92 18.73
CA SER A 317 -14.79 3.51 17.40
C SER A 317 -13.88 4.74 17.34
N LEU A 318 -13.08 4.99 18.38
CA LEU A 318 -12.22 6.16 18.45
C LEU A 318 -11.09 6.11 17.44
N ASP A 319 -11.05 7.10 16.56
CA ASP A 319 -9.84 7.65 15.99
C ASP A 319 -9.79 9.16 16.16
N MET A 320 -8.68 9.79 15.87
CA MET A 320 -8.49 11.20 16.17
C MET A 320 -7.43 11.82 15.26
N ILE A 321 -7.79 12.87 14.57
CA ILE A 321 -6.86 13.71 13.83
C ILE A 321 -6.42 14.91 14.67
N THR A 322 -5.14 15.28 14.63
CA THR A 322 -4.61 16.41 15.42
C THR A 322 -3.65 17.27 14.62
N ASP A 323 -3.59 18.57 14.94
CA ASP A 323 -2.60 19.51 14.41
C ASP A 323 -1.20 19.36 15.05
N THR A 324 -1.04 18.43 16.00
CA THR A 324 0.21 18.16 16.72
C THR A 324 1.19 17.25 15.96
N LEU A 325 2.43 17.08 16.48
CA LEU A 325 3.44 16.21 15.88
C LEU A 325 2.99 14.75 15.69
N PRO A 326 2.32 14.09 16.67
CA PRO A 326 1.83 12.72 16.51
C PRO A 326 0.76 12.54 15.44
N HIS A 327 0.09 13.57 15.02
CA HIS A 327 -0.80 13.74 13.89
C HIS A 327 -2.13 12.96 14.01
N TYR A 328 -2.15 11.69 13.65
CA TYR A 328 -3.35 10.87 13.63
C TYR A 328 -3.24 9.70 14.61
N PHE A 329 -4.32 9.41 15.33
CA PHE A 329 -4.40 8.32 16.28
C PHE A 329 -5.56 7.41 15.96
N PHE A 330 -5.39 6.12 16.14
CA PHE A 330 -6.48 5.16 16.06
C PHE A 330 -6.31 4.02 17.06
N HIS A 331 -7.45 3.41 17.42
CA HIS A 331 -7.52 2.31 18.36
C HIS A 331 -7.09 0.99 17.70
N SER A 332 -5.80 0.67 17.71
CA SER A 332 -5.25 -0.55 17.11
C SER A 332 -5.75 -1.85 17.73
N THR A 333 -6.25 -1.81 18.95
CA THR A 333 -6.80 -2.99 19.66
C THR A 333 -8.32 -3.07 19.62
N LYS A 334 -8.98 -2.35 18.72
CA LYS A 334 -10.38 -2.57 18.40
C LYS A 334 -10.59 -4.05 18.06
N ASN A 335 -11.65 -4.65 18.60
CA ASN A 335 -11.95 -6.08 18.45
C ASN A 335 -10.95 -7.06 19.10
N GLN A 336 -10.01 -6.58 19.92
CA GLN A 336 -9.13 -7.43 20.72
C GLN A 336 -9.54 -7.35 22.19
N GLU A 337 -9.57 -8.48 22.89
CA GLU A 337 -10.04 -8.54 24.26
C GLU A 337 -8.97 -8.06 25.26
N GLY A 338 -9.40 -7.69 26.46
CA GLY A 338 -8.53 -7.35 27.57
C GLY A 338 -8.66 -5.92 28.08
N LYS A 339 -8.06 -5.68 29.25
CA LYS A 339 -8.05 -4.35 29.90
C LYS A 339 -7.07 -3.40 29.21
N LYS A 340 -5.90 -3.92 28.79
CA LYS A 340 -4.87 -3.15 28.11
C LYS A 340 -5.33 -2.78 26.71
N GLY A 341 -4.79 -1.68 26.19
CA GLY A 341 -5.08 -1.25 24.82
C GLY A 341 -3.89 -0.57 24.16
N ILE A 342 -3.95 -0.48 22.85
CA ILE A 342 -2.93 0.18 22.03
C ILE A 342 -3.59 1.31 21.25
N LEU A 343 -3.07 2.53 21.43
CA LEU A 343 -3.29 3.62 20.50
C LEU A 343 -2.04 3.76 19.61
N THR A 344 -2.25 3.78 18.32
CA THR A 344 -1.18 4.03 17.34
C THR A 344 -1.24 5.47 16.87
N SER A 345 -0.13 6.19 17.04
CA SER A 345 0.12 7.45 16.37
C SER A 345 0.67 7.14 14.97
N TYR A 346 0.06 7.73 13.97
CA TYR A 346 0.47 7.70 12.58
C TYR A 346 0.84 9.13 12.17
N ALA A 347 2.14 9.40 12.13
CA ALA A 347 2.65 10.70 11.74
C ALA A 347 3.34 10.63 10.37
N ILE A 348 3.23 11.72 9.62
CA ILE A 348 3.58 11.82 8.21
C ILE A 348 4.54 12.98 7.95
N GLY A 349 5.19 12.97 6.79
CA GLY A 349 5.99 14.07 6.29
C GLY A 349 7.07 14.54 7.26
N GLU A 350 7.20 15.83 7.46
CA GLU A 350 8.14 16.46 8.40
C GLU A 350 7.88 16.03 9.85
N ARG A 351 6.61 15.85 10.24
CA ARG A 351 6.24 15.37 11.58
C ARG A 351 6.85 14.00 11.86
N ALA A 352 6.76 13.08 10.89
CA ALA A 352 7.34 11.75 10.99
C ALA A 352 8.88 11.83 11.12
N TYR A 353 9.53 12.68 10.35
CA TYR A 353 10.98 12.87 10.44
C TYR A 353 11.40 13.38 11.82
N VAL A 354 10.73 14.39 12.35
CA VAL A 354 11.02 14.95 13.68
C VAL A 354 10.82 13.88 14.77
N LEU A 355 9.70 13.17 14.76
CA LEU A 355 9.45 12.08 15.72
C LEU A 355 10.48 10.96 15.59
N SER A 356 10.94 10.63 14.39
CA SER A 356 11.93 9.57 14.17
C SER A 356 13.27 9.84 14.88
N LYS A 357 13.60 11.11 15.14
CA LYS A 357 14.83 11.51 15.84
C LYS A 357 14.73 11.48 17.35
N MET A 358 13.54 11.37 17.90
CA MET A 358 13.31 11.30 19.33
C MET A 358 13.57 9.88 19.85
N ASN A 359 14.03 9.79 21.11
CA ASN A 359 14.06 8.51 21.81
C ASN A 359 12.63 8.04 22.14
N GLN A 360 12.50 6.80 22.59
CA GLN A 360 11.20 6.19 22.85
C GLN A 360 10.38 6.93 23.92
N GLN A 361 11.02 7.32 25.02
CA GLN A 361 10.37 8.05 26.11
C GLN A 361 9.81 9.38 25.62
N LYS A 362 10.60 10.12 24.83
CA LYS A 362 10.15 11.42 24.29
C LYS A 362 8.99 11.28 23.31
N LYS A 363 8.93 10.20 22.52
CA LYS A 363 7.77 9.91 21.67
C LYS A 363 6.51 9.66 22.49
N ILE A 364 6.61 8.90 23.58
CA ILE A 364 5.48 8.64 24.50
C ILE A 364 4.99 9.97 25.11
N GLU A 365 5.90 10.83 25.57
CA GLU A 365 5.56 12.14 26.13
C GLU A 365 4.81 13.02 25.11
N GLU A 366 5.29 13.12 23.86
CA GLU A 366 4.62 13.89 22.80
C GLU A 366 3.25 13.32 22.47
N ILE A 367 3.11 11.98 22.43
CA ILE A 367 1.82 11.29 22.21
C ILE A 367 0.84 11.59 23.35
N CYS A 368 1.26 11.43 24.61
CA CYS A 368 0.41 11.71 25.76
C CYS A 368 0.02 13.19 25.84
N LYS A 369 0.92 14.09 25.50
CA LYS A 369 0.66 15.53 25.39
C LYS A 369 -0.39 15.85 24.31
N ALA A 370 -0.32 15.20 23.14
CA ALA A 370 -1.29 15.39 22.07
C ALA A 370 -2.69 14.89 22.45
N LEU A 371 -2.79 13.83 23.26
CA LEU A 371 -4.05 13.26 23.75
C LEU A 371 -4.68 14.05 24.91
N LYS A 372 -3.91 14.94 25.55
CA LYS A 372 -4.35 15.64 26.77
C LYS A 372 -5.63 16.45 26.64
N PRO A 373 -5.92 17.16 25.53
CA PRO A 373 -7.16 17.91 25.37
C PRO A 373 -8.42 17.02 25.44
N ALA A 374 -8.31 15.76 24.99
CA ALA A 374 -9.44 14.82 24.98
C ALA A 374 -9.56 14.00 26.27
N PHE A 375 -8.44 13.61 26.90
CA PHE A 375 -8.42 12.59 27.95
C PHE A 375 -7.71 13.02 29.23
N GLY A 376 -7.21 14.26 29.32
CA GLY A 376 -6.41 14.71 30.45
C GLY A 376 -5.02 14.05 30.49
N ASP A 377 -4.47 13.86 31.70
CA ASP A 377 -3.15 13.24 31.88
C ASP A 377 -3.25 11.71 31.76
N VAL A 378 -2.78 11.17 30.62
CA VAL A 378 -2.80 9.74 30.30
C VAL A 378 -1.42 9.09 30.38
N GLU A 379 -0.35 9.85 30.62
CA GLU A 379 1.03 9.34 30.66
C GLU A 379 1.20 8.24 31.73
N LYS A 380 0.49 8.35 32.84
CA LYS A 380 0.45 7.36 33.93
C LYS A 380 -0.01 5.96 33.48
N PHE A 381 -0.72 5.85 32.38
CA PHE A 381 -1.18 4.58 31.82
C PHE A 381 -0.22 4.02 30.78
N ALA A 382 0.73 4.81 30.25
CA ALA A 382 1.67 4.35 29.23
C ALA A 382 2.71 3.39 29.82
N GLU A 383 2.78 2.18 29.28
CA GLU A 383 3.75 1.16 29.74
C GLU A 383 5.01 1.17 28.84
N ARG A 384 4.83 1.10 27.54
CA ARG A 384 5.90 1.10 26.55
C ARG A 384 5.37 1.36 25.15
N ALA A 385 6.26 1.58 24.20
CA ALA A 385 5.91 1.75 22.80
C ALA A 385 6.77 0.89 21.88
N ILE A 386 6.27 0.63 20.69
CA ILE A 386 7.03 0.18 19.54
C ILE A 386 6.84 1.19 18.41
N ASN A 387 7.86 1.40 17.59
CA ASN A 387 7.71 2.28 16.44
C ASN A 387 8.47 1.76 15.22
N TYR A 388 8.02 2.15 14.03
CA TYR A 388 8.70 1.89 12.78
C TYR A 388 8.63 3.14 11.89
N TYR A 389 9.80 3.65 11.52
CA TYR A 389 9.94 4.78 10.59
C TYR A 389 10.32 4.27 9.21
N TRP A 390 9.36 4.27 8.30
CA TRP A 390 9.55 3.77 6.94
C TRP A 390 10.55 4.62 6.12
N GLY A 391 10.68 5.91 6.42
CA GLY A 391 11.62 6.80 5.76
C GLY A 391 13.10 6.45 5.93
N SER A 392 13.46 5.63 6.93
CA SER A 392 14.83 5.13 7.13
C SER A 392 14.98 3.64 6.83
N ASP A 393 13.94 2.99 6.30
CA ASP A 393 14.01 1.58 5.93
C ASP A 393 15.01 1.35 4.80
N ALA A 394 15.91 0.38 4.97
CA ALA A 394 17.04 0.16 4.07
C ALA A 394 16.66 -0.22 2.63
N PHE A 395 15.45 -0.75 2.43
CA PHE A 395 15.00 -1.29 1.15
C PHE A 395 13.90 -0.46 0.49
N THR A 396 13.10 0.28 1.26
CA THR A 396 11.98 1.06 0.73
C THR A 396 12.22 2.56 0.77
N GLN A 397 12.89 3.07 1.81
CA GLN A 397 13.12 4.49 2.11
C GLN A 397 11.86 5.35 2.08
N GLY A 398 10.74 4.75 2.42
CA GLY A 398 9.44 5.38 2.50
C GLY A 398 8.30 4.39 2.35
N ALA A 399 7.13 4.85 2.63
CA ALA A 399 5.86 4.21 2.36
C ALA A 399 4.79 5.29 2.41
N TYR A 400 3.98 5.29 1.47
CA TYR A 400 3.88 4.63 0.17
C TYR A 400 4.29 5.56 -0.96
N ALA A 401 4.18 5.13 -2.24
CA ALA A 401 4.49 5.98 -3.37
C ALA A 401 3.55 7.20 -3.43
N ILE A 402 4.08 8.36 -3.79
CA ILE A 402 3.33 9.60 -3.95
C ILE A 402 3.63 10.20 -5.33
N TYR A 403 2.57 10.55 -6.05
CA TYR A 403 2.67 11.17 -7.36
C TYR A 403 2.44 12.67 -7.26
N ASN A 404 3.46 13.45 -7.60
CA ASN A 404 3.35 14.89 -7.76
C ASN A 404 2.64 15.26 -9.06
N LYS A 405 2.34 16.54 -9.24
CA LYS A 405 1.81 17.06 -10.52
C LYS A 405 2.69 16.61 -11.69
N HIS A 406 2.06 16.27 -12.83
CA HIS A 406 2.67 15.71 -14.03
C HIS A 406 3.23 14.29 -13.89
N GLN A 407 3.07 13.64 -12.73
CA GLN A 407 3.66 12.30 -12.52
C GLN A 407 2.63 11.18 -12.64
N TRP A 408 1.35 11.44 -12.37
CA TRP A 408 0.34 10.39 -12.44
C TRP A 408 0.22 9.79 -13.84
N LEU A 409 0.19 10.62 -14.85
CA LEU A 409 0.09 10.18 -16.24
C LEU A 409 1.44 9.78 -16.82
N ASP A 410 2.48 10.59 -16.65
CA ASP A 410 3.75 10.40 -17.35
C ASP A 410 4.67 9.39 -16.64
N VAL A 411 4.90 9.57 -15.33
CA VAL A 411 5.84 8.73 -14.56
C VAL A 411 5.26 7.34 -14.37
N ARG A 412 4.00 7.23 -13.94
CA ARG A 412 3.36 5.94 -13.71
C ARG A 412 3.24 5.11 -14.99
N GLU A 413 2.84 5.72 -16.10
CA GLU A 413 2.76 5.04 -17.39
C GLU A 413 4.14 4.53 -17.84
N THR A 414 5.18 5.35 -17.65
CA THR A 414 6.55 4.96 -18.00
C THR A 414 7.04 3.79 -17.16
N LEU A 415 6.81 3.81 -15.86
CA LEU A 415 7.22 2.74 -14.95
C LEU A 415 6.44 1.42 -15.14
N ASN A 416 5.26 1.45 -15.77
CA ASN A 416 4.48 0.27 -16.12
C ASN A 416 4.98 -0.45 -17.39
N LYS A 417 5.94 0.13 -18.13
CA LYS A 417 6.52 -0.50 -19.31
C LYS A 417 7.46 -1.65 -18.93
N ASN A 418 7.37 -2.75 -19.65
CA ASN A 418 8.30 -3.86 -19.47
C ASN A 418 9.69 -3.52 -20.04
N HIS A 419 10.74 -4.10 -19.46
CA HIS A 419 12.09 -4.05 -20.02
C HIS A 419 12.47 -5.43 -20.57
N GLY A 420 12.14 -5.69 -21.82
CA GLY A 420 12.31 -6.99 -22.45
C GLY A 420 11.52 -8.08 -21.70
N ARG A 421 12.22 -9.04 -21.09
CA ARG A 421 11.65 -10.14 -20.31
C ARG A 421 11.50 -9.82 -18.81
N VAL A 422 11.70 -8.57 -18.43
CA VAL A 422 11.49 -8.09 -17.07
C VAL A 422 10.20 -7.30 -17.01
N TYR A 423 9.30 -7.74 -16.15
CA TYR A 423 8.02 -7.12 -15.84
C TYR A 423 8.13 -6.43 -14.47
N PHE A 424 7.52 -5.28 -14.33
CA PHE A 424 7.52 -4.54 -13.07
C PHE A 424 6.14 -4.58 -12.43
N ALA A 425 6.10 -4.63 -11.10
CA ALA A 425 4.87 -4.62 -10.32
C ALA A 425 5.12 -4.01 -8.94
N GLY A 426 4.06 -3.66 -8.23
CA GLY A 426 4.08 -3.06 -6.90
C GLY A 426 2.99 -2.03 -6.75
N GLU A 427 2.71 -1.60 -5.52
CA GLU A 427 1.67 -0.61 -5.24
C GLU A 427 1.90 0.73 -5.97
N HIS A 428 3.18 1.05 -6.19
CA HIS A 428 3.59 2.27 -6.89
C HIS A 428 3.27 2.29 -8.38
N LEU A 429 2.82 1.20 -8.96
CA LEU A 429 2.43 1.09 -10.37
C LEU A 429 0.91 0.91 -10.55
N ALA A 430 0.21 0.72 -9.45
CA ALA A 430 -1.21 0.40 -9.46
C ALA A 430 -2.11 1.64 -9.56
N ASP A 431 -3.37 1.44 -9.97
CA ASP A 431 -4.41 2.45 -9.88
C ASP A 431 -4.79 2.73 -8.41
N TRP A 432 -4.78 1.72 -7.56
CA TRP A 432 -4.85 1.80 -6.11
C TRP A 432 -3.45 1.90 -5.50
N GLN A 433 -2.77 3.03 -5.73
CA GLN A 433 -1.46 3.28 -5.12
C GLN A 433 -1.58 3.33 -3.58
N GLY A 434 -0.52 2.91 -2.89
CA GLY A 434 -0.49 2.94 -1.42
C GLY A 434 -1.21 1.78 -0.75
N PHE A 435 -2.13 1.09 -1.43
CA PHE A 435 -2.93 0.01 -0.86
C PHE A 435 -2.40 -1.40 -1.15
N MET A 436 -2.77 -2.33 -0.27
CA MET A 436 -2.51 -3.77 -0.46
C MET A 436 -3.20 -4.30 -1.72
N GLU A 437 -4.42 -3.81 -2.00
CA GLU A 437 -5.20 -4.16 -3.19
C GLU A 437 -4.43 -3.84 -4.47
N GLY A 438 -3.93 -2.62 -4.60
CA GLY A 438 -3.16 -2.22 -5.78
C GLY A 438 -1.88 -3.04 -5.96
N ALA A 439 -1.21 -3.37 -4.86
CA ALA A 439 -0.02 -4.22 -4.91
C ALA A 439 -0.36 -5.64 -5.41
N ILE A 440 -1.48 -6.23 -4.97
CA ILE A 440 -1.96 -7.54 -5.43
C ILE A 440 -2.28 -7.49 -6.92
N ASN A 441 -3.13 -6.55 -7.33
CA ASN A 441 -3.58 -6.39 -8.71
C ASN A 441 -2.39 -6.21 -9.66
N SER A 442 -1.47 -5.32 -9.34
CA SER A 442 -0.25 -5.09 -10.12
C SER A 442 0.62 -6.36 -10.26
N GLY A 443 0.75 -7.14 -9.18
CA GLY A 443 1.48 -8.41 -9.20
C GLY A 443 0.80 -9.46 -10.08
N GLU A 444 -0.51 -9.62 -9.95
CA GLU A 444 -1.29 -10.55 -10.75
C GLU A 444 -1.31 -10.16 -12.23
N ASP A 445 -1.37 -8.86 -12.55
CA ASP A 445 -1.30 -8.35 -13.91
C ASP A 445 0.04 -8.65 -14.58
N ALA A 446 1.15 -8.49 -13.84
CA ALA A 446 2.46 -8.87 -14.34
C ALA A 446 2.55 -10.38 -14.61
N ALA A 447 1.96 -11.21 -13.75
CA ALA A 447 1.86 -12.66 -13.98
C ALA A 447 1.01 -12.98 -15.22
N GLU A 448 -0.14 -12.32 -15.41
CA GLU A 448 -1.02 -12.53 -16.57
C GLU A 448 -0.34 -12.15 -17.88
N LYS A 449 0.41 -11.04 -17.92
CA LYS A 449 1.21 -10.65 -19.09
C LYS A 449 2.20 -11.77 -19.49
N ILE A 450 2.81 -12.45 -18.51
CA ILE A 450 3.71 -13.59 -18.77
C ILE A 450 2.95 -14.82 -19.28
N LEU A 451 1.76 -15.10 -18.72
CA LEU A 451 0.94 -16.25 -19.13
C LEU A 451 0.40 -16.09 -20.57
N SER A 452 0.20 -14.84 -21.00
CA SER A 452 -0.32 -14.49 -22.33
C SER A 452 0.76 -14.37 -23.40
N SER A 453 2.05 -14.38 -23.04
CA SER A 453 3.22 -14.29 -23.93
C SER A 453 3.76 -15.69 -24.26
#